data_155616f7f243c33c6ea1cc6664902a68
#
_entry.id   155616f7f243c33c6ea1cc6664902a68
#
_cell.length_a   1.000
_cell.length_b   1.000
_cell.length_c   1.000
_cell.angle_alpha   90.00
_cell.angle_beta   90.00
_cell.angle_gamma   90.00
#
_symmetry.space_group_name_H-M   'P 1'
#
loop_
_entity.id
_entity.type
_entity.pdbx_description
1 polymer ?
#
loop_
_entity_poly.entity_id
_entity_poly.type
_entity_poly.pdbx_seq_one_letter_code
_entity_poly.pdbx_strand_id
1 'polypeptide(L)'
;MAAALTMVLTAAPVYGTPARAAENDRAGEEKPMKLQYFSPADKGSSERNNWERWALPLGNGHMGAMVFGRTETERIQLNEKTLWSGGTGGTDNAEGGEYDTRDPQSDAYGNVDAYGSGAMGSYIDFLFDEFYSGSTAGNGPAQSGDMKILPNNRSALGDYQNFAEMYIDFDQPTEETENYVRELDLRTALSTVSYDYNDVHYTREMFADYPDNVLVYRVTADEEGSIDLTLHPEIADLGTTSGGHSKKVTKEGTVVADEESKTITMEGTITNNNMKFAGKFRIENEGGTVTADNSDPAKGSLTVTDADSVVIYVALATNYKNEFPDYRQADADYAAKDVTERIDNASEKKYDALLESHLEDYQELFARVELDLGGTYNADEETDQLLSAWNSNSSKGTQNHYLEELYFQYGRYMLIASSRGDTLPSNLQGIWNDRAFADWQSDYHTNINLQMNYWPAYSTNLAEIGESLNSYVESLTEPGQLTAQRLFGTTGDAWMVNCSANALGFTGNINSNASLAPTANAFILQNVYDYYQYTQDKETLENELYPVMKGACDFFLQVLQSGRTEADQDKLYMVPSYS
;
A
#
# COMPACT_ATOMS: atom_id res chain seq x y z
N MET A 1 -30.83 -1.51 35.06
CA MET A 1 -32.05 -1.09 34.31
C MET A 1 -31.72 -1.25 32.82
N ALA A 2 -32.31 -2.23 32.19
CA ALA A 2 -32.09 -2.48 30.78
C ALA A 2 -32.93 -1.47 29.97
N ALA A 3 -32.30 -0.56 29.27
CA ALA A 3 -32.96 0.28 28.29
C ALA A 3 -32.96 -0.47 26.96
N ALA A 4 -34.12 -0.94 26.55
CA ALA A 4 -34.33 -1.57 25.26
C ALA A 4 -34.16 -0.49 24.15
N LEU A 5 -33.14 -0.65 23.33
CA LEU A 5 -33.01 0.07 22.07
C LEU A 5 -33.91 -0.60 21.03
N THR A 6 -35.10 -0.07 20.82
CA THR A 6 -36.00 -0.53 19.76
C THR A 6 -35.53 0.08 18.45
N MET A 7 -34.72 -0.66 17.68
CA MET A 7 -34.46 -0.33 16.28
C MET A 7 -35.71 -0.67 15.47
N VAL A 8 -36.27 0.34 14.84
CA VAL A 8 -37.29 0.19 13.78
C VAL A 8 -36.56 -0.38 12.55
N LEU A 9 -36.72 -1.68 12.32
CA LEU A 9 -36.34 -2.33 11.08
C LEU A 9 -37.31 -1.82 9.97
N THR A 10 -36.89 -0.82 9.21
CA THR A 10 -37.48 -0.58 7.89
C THR A 10 -36.95 -1.67 6.96
N ALA A 11 -37.85 -2.41 6.34
CA ALA A 11 -37.53 -3.49 5.42
C ALA A 11 -36.55 -3.02 4.35
N ALA A 12 -35.36 -3.64 4.31
CA ALA A 12 -34.43 -3.47 3.21
C ALA A 12 -35.07 -4.00 1.91
N PRO A 13 -34.85 -3.38 0.77
CA PRO A 13 -35.30 -3.92 -0.49
C PRO A 13 -34.60 -5.29 -0.71
N VAL A 14 -35.41 -6.29 -1.05
CA VAL A 14 -34.92 -7.60 -1.49
C VAL A 14 -34.11 -7.35 -2.75
N TYR A 15 -32.79 -7.51 -2.66
CA TYR A 15 -31.92 -7.52 -3.83
C TYR A 15 -32.30 -8.75 -4.67
N GLY A 16 -33.01 -8.49 -5.77
CA GLY A 16 -33.22 -9.47 -6.81
C GLY A 16 -31.87 -9.92 -7.35
N THR A 17 -31.79 -11.19 -7.77
CA THR A 17 -30.70 -11.70 -8.60
C THR A 17 -30.27 -10.64 -9.60
N PRO A 18 -28.94 -10.44 -9.83
CA PRO A 18 -28.47 -9.45 -10.77
C PRO A 18 -29.19 -9.65 -12.10
N ALA A 19 -29.96 -8.65 -12.50
CA ALA A 19 -30.55 -8.63 -13.81
C ALA A 19 -29.39 -8.66 -14.79
N ARG A 20 -29.26 -9.75 -15.55
CA ARG A 20 -28.39 -9.86 -16.70
C ARG A 20 -28.67 -8.60 -17.53
N ALA A 21 -27.68 -7.71 -17.61
CA ALA A 21 -27.80 -6.50 -18.39
C ALA A 21 -28.30 -6.91 -19.78
N ALA A 22 -29.36 -6.29 -20.23
CA ALA A 22 -29.84 -6.50 -21.58
C ALA A 22 -28.68 -6.19 -22.52
N GLU A 23 -28.33 -7.13 -23.38
CA GLU A 23 -27.45 -6.90 -24.52
C GLU A 23 -28.05 -5.73 -25.31
N ASN A 24 -27.57 -4.53 -24.99
CA ASN A 24 -27.77 -3.40 -25.86
C ASN A 24 -26.77 -3.57 -26.99
N ASP A 25 -27.26 -3.96 -28.15
CA ASP A 25 -26.61 -3.81 -29.46
C ASP A 25 -26.27 -2.31 -29.70
N ARG A 26 -25.30 -1.78 -28.98
CA ARG A 26 -24.52 -0.62 -29.36
C ARG A 26 -23.19 -1.15 -29.88
N ALA A 27 -23.18 -1.51 -31.15
CA ALA A 27 -21.97 -1.65 -31.95
C ALA A 27 -21.32 -0.24 -32.14
N GLY A 28 -20.80 0.33 -31.06
CA GLY A 28 -19.88 1.45 -31.03
C GLY A 28 -18.63 0.92 -30.31
N GLU A 29 -17.46 1.24 -30.84
CA GLU A 29 -16.21 0.95 -30.15
C GLU A 29 -16.29 1.51 -28.73
N GLU A 30 -15.93 0.68 -27.76
CA GLU A 30 -15.97 1.03 -26.34
C GLU A 30 -15.01 2.22 -26.11
N LYS A 31 -15.49 3.27 -25.39
CA LYS A 31 -14.70 4.48 -25.14
C LYS A 31 -13.40 4.09 -24.41
N PRO A 32 -12.21 4.45 -24.94
CA PRO A 32 -10.95 4.19 -24.26
C PRO A 32 -10.95 4.81 -22.85
N MET A 33 -10.38 4.11 -21.89
CA MET A 33 -10.28 4.54 -20.50
C MET A 33 -8.82 4.43 -20.05
N LYS A 34 -7.99 5.44 -20.44
CA LYS A 34 -6.54 5.35 -20.28
C LYS A 34 -5.88 6.68 -19.94
N LEU A 35 -4.79 6.59 -19.21
CA LEU A 35 -3.80 7.66 -19.09
C LEU A 35 -2.87 7.55 -20.29
N GLN A 36 -2.57 8.67 -20.96
CA GLN A 36 -1.68 8.68 -22.13
C GLN A 36 -0.75 9.89 -22.15
N TYR A 37 0.47 9.67 -22.63
CA TYR A 37 1.53 10.66 -22.74
C TYR A 37 2.38 10.39 -23.99
N PHE A 38 2.91 11.46 -24.61
CA PHE A 38 3.73 11.38 -25.81
C PHE A 38 5.21 11.65 -25.52
N SER A 39 5.63 11.39 -24.28
CA SER A 39 7.02 11.47 -23.85
C SER A 39 7.24 10.63 -22.59
N PRO A 40 8.49 10.22 -22.31
CA PRO A 40 8.87 9.59 -21.07
C PRO A 40 8.50 10.42 -19.83
N ALA A 41 8.55 9.80 -18.66
CA ALA A 41 8.27 10.43 -17.36
C ALA A 41 9.44 11.33 -16.88
N ASP A 42 9.86 12.30 -17.70
CA ASP A 42 11.03 13.15 -17.46
C ASP A 42 10.70 14.67 -17.44
N LYS A 43 9.42 15.01 -17.44
CA LYS A 43 8.95 16.42 -17.43
C LYS A 43 9.10 17.09 -16.07
N GLY A 44 9.46 16.36 -15.02
CA GLY A 44 9.58 16.85 -13.64
C GLY A 44 10.89 17.59 -13.37
N SER A 45 10.91 18.39 -12.31
CA SER A 45 12.08 19.14 -11.87
C SER A 45 13.14 18.27 -11.14
N SER A 46 12.83 17.01 -10.85
CA SER A 46 13.68 16.02 -10.19
C SER A 46 13.16 14.62 -10.43
N GLU A 47 13.97 13.59 -10.18
CA GLU A 47 13.57 12.19 -10.26
C GLU A 47 12.34 11.88 -9.38
N ARG A 48 12.29 12.44 -8.17
CA ARG A 48 11.11 12.33 -7.31
C ARG A 48 9.87 12.95 -7.95
N ASN A 49 10.00 14.12 -8.58
CA ASN A 49 8.88 14.77 -9.24
C ASN A 49 8.44 13.98 -10.48
N ASN A 50 9.38 13.32 -11.18
CA ASN A 50 9.08 12.39 -12.25
C ASN A 50 8.27 11.19 -11.71
N TRP A 51 8.70 10.60 -10.62
CA TRP A 51 8.01 9.49 -9.95
C TRP A 51 6.60 9.88 -9.50
N GLU A 52 6.46 11.01 -8.81
CA GLU A 52 5.17 11.45 -8.21
C GLU A 52 4.11 11.86 -9.25
N ARG A 53 4.53 12.39 -10.40
CA ARG A 53 3.60 13.08 -11.31
C ARG A 53 3.51 12.47 -12.71
N TRP A 54 4.50 11.70 -13.11
CA TRP A 54 4.62 11.30 -14.49
C TRP A 54 4.74 9.79 -14.69
N ALA A 55 5.33 9.05 -13.75
CA ALA A 55 5.40 7.60 -13.85
C ALA A 55 4.01 6.96 -13.73
N LEU A 56 3.81 5.82 -14.39
CA LEU A 56 2.54 5.09 -14.41
C LEU A 56 2.56 3.98 -13.36
N PRO A 57 1.60 3.97 -12.42
CA PRO A 57 1.54 2.97 -11.37
C PRO A 57 0.91 1.66 -11.85
N LEU A 58 1.53 0.53 -11.53
CA LEU A 58 0.99 -0.82 -11.65
C LEU A 58 1.00 -1.50 -10.27
N GLY A 59 0.10 -2.46 -10.06
CA GLY A 59 0.10 -3.22 -8.82
C GLY A 59 -0.93 -4.35 -8.81
N ASN A 60 -0.67 -5.34 -7.95
CA ASN A 60 -1.52 -6.51 -7.74
C ASN A 60 -1.93 -6.72 -6.27
N GLY A 61 -1.81 -5.69 -5.43
CA GLY A 61 -2.06 -5.80 -4.00
C GLY A 61 -0.85 -6.26 -3.18
N HIS A 62 0.00 -7.12 -3.70
CA HIS A 62 1.26 -7.56 -3.08
C HIS A 62 2.46 -6.72 -3.50
N MET A 63 2.60 -6.51 -4.81
CA MET A 63 3.69 -5.77 -5.42
C MET A 63 3.17 -4.56 -6.18
N GLY A 64 3.99 -3.51 -6.21
CA GLY A 64 3.76 -2.30 -6.98
C GLY A 64 4.94 -1.96 -7.87
N ALA A 65 4.67 -1.34 -9.00
CA ALA A 65 5.68 -0.82 -9.91
C ALA A 65 5.30 0.59 -10.38
N MET A 66 6.31 1.45 -10.55
CA MET A 66 6.16 2.78 -11.18
C MET A 66 6.97 2.79 -12.45
N VAL A 67 6.30 2.85 -13.61
CA VAL A 67 6.90 2.73 -14.95
C VAL A 67 7.16 4.12 -15.53
N PHE A 68 8.39 4.40 -15.91
CA PHE A 68 8.79 5.72 -16.44
C PHE A 68 8.66 5.82 -17.97
N GLY A 69 8.83 4.72 -18.68
CA GLY A 69 8.76 4.66 -20.15
C GLY A 69 9.97 5.30 -20.84
N ARG A 70 11.14 5.30 -20.24
CA ARG A 70 12.37 5.84 -20.83
C ARG A 70 12.91 4.92 -21.93
N THR A 71 13.50 5.48 -22.97
CA THR A 71 13.98 4.70 -24.12
C THR A 71 15.46 4.41 -24.06
N GLU A 72 16.27 5.26 -23.46
CA GLU A 72 17.71 5.03 -23.28
C GLU A 72 17.96 4.06 -22.11
N THR A 73 17.53 4.43 -20.91
CA THR A 73 17.53 3.59 -19.71
C THR A 73 16.15 3.61 -19.08
N GLU A 74 15.37 2.56 -19.26
CA GLU A 74 14.09 2.40 -18.55
C GLU A 74 14.34 2.32 -17.05
N ARG A 75 13.51 2.99 -16.28
CA ARG A 75 13.45 2.88 -14.83
C ARG A 75 12.10 2.37 -14.39
N ILE A 76 12.08 1.30 -13.64
CA ILE A 76 10.88 0.79 -12.98
C ILE A 76 11.17 0.67 -11.50
N GLN A 77 10.55 1.55 -10.70
CA GLN A 77 10.69 1.50 -9.25
C GLN A 77 9.71 0.46 -8.69
N LEU A 78 10.20 -0.43 -7.83
CA LEU A 78 9.49 -1.60 -7.34
C LEU A 78 9.22 -1.53 -5.84
N ASN A 79 8.03 -2.00 -5.45
CA ASN A 79 7.62 -2.16 -4.06
C ASN A 79 7.06 -3.56 -3.80
N GLU A 80 7.24 -4.02 -2.57
CA GLU A 80 6.55 -5.16 -2.00
C GLU A 80 5.95 -4.73 -0.65
N LYS A 81 4.67 -5.02 -0.44
CA LYS A 81 3.84 -4.40 0.60
C LYS A 81 4.28 -4.71 2.03
N THR A 82 4.98 -5.81 2.23
CA THR A 82 5.37 -6.29 3.56
C THR A 82 6.79 -5.86 3.97
N LEU A 83 7.50 -5.10 3.13
CA LEU A 83 8.85 -4.61 3.46
C LEU A 83 8.79 -3.39 4.36
N TRP A 84 8.89 -3.61 5.67
CA TRP A 84 8.84 -2.58 6.70
C TRP A 84 10.08 -2.59 7.58
N SER A 85 10.53 -1.39 7.99
CA SER A 85 11.45 -1.22 9.12
C SER A 85 10.66 -1.12 10.42
N GLY A 86 11.35 -1.10 11.58
CA GLY A 86 10.69 -1.05 12.90
C GLY A 86 10.11 -2.40 13.35
N GLY A 87 9.13 -2.37 14.24
CA GLY A 87 8.47 -3.57 14.77
C GLY A 87 9.32 -4.40 15.71
N THR A 88 8.98 -5.68 15.82
CA THR A 88 9.59 -6.63 16.75
C THR A 88 10.93 -7.16 16.26
N GLY A 89 11.87 -7.40 17.16
CA GLY A 89 13.12 -8.15 16.92
C GLY A 89 14.29 -7.32 16.43
N GLY A 90 14.19 -6.00 16.39
CA GLY A 90 15.31 -5.13 16.10
C GLY A 90 16.24 -4.97 17.29
N THR A 91 17.53 -5.23 17.10
CA THR A 91 18.55 -5.02 18.12
C THR A 91 19.21 -3.64 18.06
N ASP A 92 18.82 -2.81 17.11
CA ASP A 92 19.52 -1.56 16.87
C ASP A 92 18.94 -0.39 17.67
N ASN A 93 19.41 -0.35 18.88
CA ASN A 93 19.17 0.73 19.82
C ASN A 93 20.47 1.44 20.18
N ALA A 94 21.05 2.13 19.25
CA ALA A 94 22.15 3.03 19.57
C ALA A 94 21.77 4.10 20.62
N GLU A 95 20.48 4.20 20.97
CA GLU A 95 19.94 5.14 21.99
C GLU A 95 18.96 4.51 22.98
N GLY A 96 18.99 3.18 23.16
CA GLY A 96 18.39 2.48 24.31
C GLY A 96 16.95 2.03 24.14
N GLY A 97 16.73 0.76 24.02
CA GLY A 97 15.50 0.05 24.19
C GLY A 97 15.29 -1.04 23.14
N GLU A 98 15.06 -2.24 23.55
CA GLU A 98 14.63 -3.33 22.69
C GLU A 98 13.15 -3.11 22.31
N TYR A 99 12.86 -3.09 21.01
CA TYR A 99 11.50 -3.02 20.51
C TYR A 99 10.89 -4.42 20.46
N ASP A 100 10.38 -4.89 21.56
CA ASP A 100 9.64 -6.14 21.61
C ASP A 100 8.17 -5.85 21.96
N THR A 101 7.31 -5.87 20.95
CA THR A 101 5.85 -5.73 21.16
C THR A 101 5.26 -6.91 21.95
N ARG A 102 6.00 -8.01 22.12
CA ARG A 102 5.61 -9.15 22.96
C ARG A 102 5.79 -8.87 24.45
N ASP A 103 6.71 -7.95 24.78
CA ASP A 103 6.96 -7.59 26.17
C ASP A 103 6.21 -6.31 26.54
N PRO A 104 5.17 -6.38 27.40
CA PRO A 104 4.47 -5.20 27.87
C PRO A 104 5.36 -4.21 28.64
N GLN A 105 6.57 -4.61 29.01
CA GLN A 105 7.57 -3.76 29.65
C GLN A 105 8.55 -3.15 28.65
N SER A 106 8.48 -3.53 27.36
CA SER A 106 9.39 -3.03 26.36
C SER A 106 9.14 -1.55 26.03
N ASP A 107 10.17 -0.87 25.53
CA ASP A 107 10.08 0.53 25.08
C ASP A 107 9.12 0.73 23.88
N ALA A 108 8.65 -0.35 23.25
CA ALA A 108 7.62 -0.28 22.22
C ALA A 108 6.33 0.37 22.73
N TYR A 109 6.01 0.18 24.01
CA TYR A 109 4.86 0.79 24.66
C TYR A 109 5.21 2.06 25.44
N GLY A 110 6.47 2.48 25.42
CA GLY A 110 6.99 3.61 26.15
C GLY A 110 7.31 3.29 27.61
N ASN A 111 8.00 4.20 28.28
CA ASN A 111 8.37 4.03 29.67
C ASN A 111 7.20 4.31 30.61
N VAL A 112 6.30 3.33 30.77
CA VAL A 112 5.15 3.42 31.69
C VAL A 112 5.53 3.17 33.14
N ASP A 113 6.73 2.59 33.42
CA ASP A 113 7.19 2.33 34.78
C ASP A 113 7.47 3.59 35.60
N ALA A 114 7.69 4.73 34.90
CA ALA A 114 7.75 6.03 35.56
C ALA A 114 6.47 6.37 36.36
N TYR A 115 5.35 5.72 36.03
CA TYR A 115 4.03 5.96 36.67
C TYR A 115 3.50 4.80 37.48
N GLY A 116 4.17 3.64 37.51
CA GLY A 116 3.72 2.43 38.20
C GLY A 116 2.45 1.80 37.62
N SER A 117 2.26 0.51 37.85
CA SER A 117 1.01 -0.17 37.48
C SER A 117 -0.18 0.48 38.20
N GLY A 118 -1.06 1.14 37.47
CA GLY A 118 -2.19 1.91 38.01
C GLY A 118 -2.01 3.44 37.95
N ALA A 119 -0.82 3.94 37.64
CA ALA A 119 -0.58 5.38 37.59
C ALA A 119 -1.17 6.03 36.35
N MET A 120 -1.39 5.27 35.26
CA MET A 120 -2.12 5.81 34.09
C MET A 120 -3.58 6.10 34.42
N GLY A 121 -4.24 5.29 35.24
CA GLY A 121 -5.56 5.63 35.76
C GLY A 121 -5.57 6.96 36.50
N SER A 122 -4.58 7.19 37.38
CA SER A 122 -4.42 8.46 38.09
C SER A 122 -4.07 9.63 37.15
N TYR A 123 -3.31 9.36 36.10
CA TYR A 123 -2.96 10.37 35.11
C TYR A 123 -4.14 10.73 34.21
N ILE A 124 -4.94 9.76 33.80
CA ILE A 124 -6.21 9.99 33.09
C ILE A 124 -7.17 10.79 33.97
N ASP A 125 -7.27 10.46 35.24
CA ASP A 125 -8.06 11.24 36.21
C ASP A 125 -7.54 12.68 36.34
N PHE A 126 -6.24 12.88 36.39
CA PHE A 126 -5.62 14.21 36.39
C PHE A 126 -5.95 14.99 35.11
N LEU A 127 -5.81 14.38 33.93
CA LEU A 127 -6.17 15.02 32.65
C LEU A 127 -7.64 15.35 32.59
N PHE A 128 -8.49 14.52 33.17
CA PHE A 128 -9.91 14.75 33.26
C PHE A 128 -10.24 15.90 34.22
N ASP A 129 -9.52 16.03 35.33
CA ASP A 129 -9.58 17.17 36.25
C ASP A 129 -9.15 18.47 35.58
N GLU A 130 -8.05 18.45 34.83
CA GLU A 130 -7.57 19.61 34.05
C GLU A 130 -8.61 20.05 33.00
N PHE A 131 -9.25 19.10 32.31
CA PHE A 131 -10.33 19.38 31.35
C PHE A 131 -11.48 20.16 32.03
N TYR A 132 -11.90 19.75 33.23
CA TYR A 132 -12.99 20.42 33.96
C TYR A 132 -12.56 21.69 34.67
N SER A 133 -11.29 21.85 35.02
CA SER A 133 -10.78 23.08 35.66
C SER A 133 -10.72 24.27 34.73
N GLY A 134 -10.90 24.06 33.41
CA GLY A 134 -10.84 25.11 32.40
C GLY A 134 -9.43 25.63 32.15
N SER A 135 -8.39 25.00 32.70
CA SER A 135 -6.99 25.39 32.48
C SER A 135 -6.52 25.17 31.05
N THR A 136 -7.34 24.50 30.26
CA THR A 136 -7.05 24.12 28.86
C THR A 136 -7.68 25.04 27.82
N ALA A 137 -8.34 26.11 28.23
CA ALA A 137 -8.98 27.05 27.31
C ALA A 137 -7.96 27.75 26.41
N GLY A 138 -7.68 27.18 25.25
CA GLY A 138 -6.88 27.74 24.17
C GLY A 138 -5.61 27.01 23.80
N ASN A 139 -5.03 26.22 24.68
CA ASN A 139 -3.76 25.49 24.41
C ASN A 139 -3.80 24.15 25.12
N GLY A 140 -4.59 23.22 24.69
CA GLY A 140 -4.84 21.95 25.38
C GLY A 140 -3.65 21.31 26.13
N PRO A 141 -3.85 20.26 26.89
CA PRO A 141 -2.80 19.58 27.69
C PRO A 141 -1.55 19.21 26.88
N ALA A 142 -1.65 19.17 25.55
CA ALA A 142 -0.54 18.98 24.63
C ALA A 142 0.62 20.01 24.78
N GLN A 143 0.39 21.15 25.43
CA GLN A 143 1.44 22.15 25.67
C GLN A 143 1.91 22.20 27.14
N SER A 144 1.26 21.49 28.05
CA SER A 144 1.78 21.35 29.41
C SER A 144 2.99 20.41 29.41
N GLY A 145 3.99 20.71 30.23
CA GLY A 145 5.18 19.85 30.37
C GLY A 145 4.84 18.40 30.75
N ASP A 146 3.62 18.17 31.21
CA ASP A 146 3.13 16.91 31.77
C ASP A 146 2.74 15.90 30.67
N MET A 147 2.38 16.36 29.46
CA MET A 147 2.13 15.47 28.30
C MET A 147 3.41 14.81 27.73
N LYS A 148 4.58 15.28 28.09
CA LYS A 148 5.87 14.62 27.73
C LYS A 148 6.04 13.23 28.34
N ILE A 149 5.11 12.81 29.12
CA ILE A 149 5.14 11.62 29.94
C ILE A 149 4.40 10.45 29.28
N LEU A 150 3.59 10.72 28.25
CA LEU A 150 2.92 9.64 27.53
C LEU A 150 3.94 8.77 26.82
N PRO A 151 3.81 7.45 26.97
CA PRO A 151 4.66 6.52 26.26
C PRO A 151 4.58 6.76 24.77
N ASN A 152 5.72 6.85 24.10
CA ASN A 152 5.76 6.98 22.65
C ASN A 152 6.96 6.24 22.08
N ASN A 153 6.78 5.64 20.93
CA ASN A 153 7.87 4.96 20.25
C ASN A 153 7.74 5.01 18.73
N ARG A 154 8.18 6.09 18.14
CA ARG A 154 8.19 6.27 16.69
C ARG A 154 9.09 5.27 15.96
N SER A 155 10.15 4.82 16.62
CA SER A 155 11.07 3.85 16.01
C SER A 155 10.46 2.45 15.92
N ALA A 156 9.53 2.10 16.81
CA ALA A 156 8.78 0.85 16.72
C ALA A 156 7.74 0.88 15.58
N LEU A 157 7.19 2.05 15.26
CA LEU A 157 6.34 2.20 14.09
C LEU A 157 7.13 1.86 12.81
N GLY A 158 8.38 2.33 12.72
CA GLY A 158 9.20 2.15 11.51
C GLY A 158 8.64 2.89 10.30
N ASP A 159 9.07 2.46 9.14
CA ASP A 159 8.69 3.05 7.85
C ASP A 159 8.42 1.95 6.84
N TYR A 160 7.43 2.13 5.98
CA TYR A 160 7.27 1.34 4.76
C TYR A 160 8.44 1.63 3.81
N GLN A 161 9.04 0.59 3.25
CA GLN A 161 10.29 0.71 2.50
C GLN A 161 10.07 0.63 0.99
N ASN A 162 10.83 1.40 0.20
CA ASN A 162 11.06 1.08 -1.20
C ASN A 162 11.80 -0.26 -1.30
N PHE A 163 11.59 -1.04 -2.36
CA PHE A 163 12.18 -2.38 -2.46
C PHE A 163 13.40 -2.38 -3.37
N ALA A 164 13.20 -2.11 -4.65
CA ALA A 164 14.23 -2.15 -5.67
C ALA A 164 13.98 -1.11 -6.76
N GLU A 165 15.03 -0.80 -7.50
CA GLU A 165 14.98 -0.13 -8.79
C GLU A 165 15.34 -1.16 -9.85
N MET A 166 14.51 -1.36 -10.86
CA MET A 166 14.80 -2.19 -12.03
C MET A 166 15.16 -1.26 -13.19
N TYR A 167 16.41 -1.35 -13.64
CA TYR A 167 16.88 -0.62 -14.81
C TYR A 167 17.04 -1.56 -16.00
N ILE A 168 16.68 -1.05 -17.18
CA ILE A 168 16.86 -1.75 -18.45
C ILE A 168 17.47 -0.75 -19.43
N ASP A 169 18.74 -0.93 -19.75
CA ASP A 169 19.44 -0.13 -20.75
C ASP A 169 19.13 -0.66 -22.14
N PHE A 170 18.55 0.18 -22.99
CA PHE A 170 18.29 -0.10 -24.39
C PHE A 170 19.26 0.66 -25.30
N ASP A 171 19.99 1.64 -24.75
CA ASP A 171 20.91 2.52 -25.50
C ASP A 171 20.24 3.22 -26.69
N GLN A 172 18.94 3.53 -26.58
CA GLN A 172 18.13 4.21 -27.59
C GLN A 172 17.81 5.64 -27.13
N PRO A 173 18.60 6.67 -27.54
CA PRO A 173 18.41 8.04 -27.08
C PRO A 173 17.01 8.56 -27.41
N THR A 174 16.34 9.19 -26.45
CA THR A 174 14.96 9.66 -26.60
C THR A 174 14.80 10.69 -27.72
N GLU A 175 15.80 11.53 -27.97
CA GLU A 175 15.80 12.51 -29.06
C GLU A 175 15.92 11.90 -30.45
N GLU A 176 16.26 10.62 -30.55
CA GLU A 176 16.34 9.85 -31.80
C GLU A 176 15.12 8.95 -32.02
N THR A 177 14.16 8.93 -31.06
CA THR A 177 12.92 8.17 -31.19
C THR A 177 11.81 8.99 -31.85
N GLU A 178 10.95 8.33 -32.61
CA GLU A 178 9.77 8.91 -33.25
C GLU A 178 8.50 8.19 -32.80
N ASN A 179 7.34 8.80 -33.04
CA ASN A 179 6.01 8.23 -32.75
C ASN A 179 5.82 7.68 -31.32
N TYR A 180 6.49 8.29 -30.35
CA TYR A 180 6.46 7.83 -28.97
C TYR A 180 5.07 7.98 -28.34
N VAL A 181 4.57 6.88 -27.75
CA VAL A 181 3.33 6.83 -26.94
C VAL A 181 3.55 5.99 -25.69
N ARG A 182 3.12 6.49 -24.55
CA ARG A 182 3.11 5.77 -23.26
C ARG A 182 1.72 5.83 -22.66
N GLU A 183 1.17 4.66 -22.31
CA GLU A 183 -0.20 4.51 -21.86
C GLU A 183 -0.30 3.61 -20.63
N LEU A 184 -1.35 3.84 -19.84
CA LEU A 184 -1.90 2.88 -18.87
C LEU A 184 -3.39 2.73 -19.18
N ASP A 185 -3.77 1.59 -19.72
CA ASP A 185 -5.18 1.27 -19.96
C ASP A 185 -5.81 0.75 -18.68
N LEU A 186 -6.81 1.50 -18.17
CA LEU A 186 -7.49 1.14 -16.92
C LEU A 186 -8.46 -0.04 -17.08
N ARG A 187 -8.84 -0.43 -18.31
CA ARG A 187 -9.71 -1.60 -18.55
C ARG A 187 -8.95 -2.91 -18.48
N THR A 188 -7.65 -2.85 -18.70
CA THR A 188 -6.77 -4.02 -18.74
C THR A 188 -5.67 -3.99 -17.68
N ALA A 189 -5.48 -2.87 -16.99
CA ALA A 189 -4.35 -2.62 -16.10
C ALA A 189 -2.98 -2.91 -16.75
N LEU A 190 -2.88 -2.67 -18.05
CA LEU A 190 -1.68 -2.85 -18.87
C LEU A 190 -1.02 -1.50 -19.12
N SER A 191 0.26 -1.38 -18.82
CA SER A 191 1.10 -0.25 -19.24
C SER A 191 1.80 -0.60 -20.53
N THR A 192 1.69 0.29 -21.53
CA THR A 192 2.32 0.13 -22.85
C THR A 192 3.18 1.32 -23.17
N VAL A 193 4.37 1.07 -23.74
CA VAL A 193 5.25 2.09 -24.34
C VAL A 193 5.56 1.66 -25.76
N SER A 194 5.29 2.51 -26.75
CA SER A 194 5.62 2.23 -28.15
C SER A 194 6.32 3.42 -28.78
N TYR A 195 7.26 3.15 -29.66
CA TYR A 195 8.03 4.15 -30.38
C TYR A 195 8.78 3.53 -31.55
N ASP A 196 9.24 4.38 -32.48
CA ASP A 196 10.11 3.99 -33.58
C ASP A 196 11.55 4.45 -33.29
N TYR A 197 12.52 3.60 -33.56
CA TYR A 197 13.95 3.89 -33.47
C TYR A 197 14.70 3.18 -34.62
N ASN A 198 15.47 3.92 -35.42
CA ASN A 198 16.20 3.39 -36.58
C ASN A 198 15.31 2.60 -37.55
N ASP A 199 14.12 3.12 -37.88
CA ASP A 199 13.11 2.49 -38.75
C ASP A 199 12.50 1.18 -38.18
N VAL A 200 12.77 0.81 -36.92
CA VAL A 200 12.20 -0.36 -36.20
C VAL A 200 11.15 0.11 -35.20
N HIS A 201 9.98 -0.54 -35.20
CA HIS A 201 8.92 -0.28 -34.23
C HIS A 201 9.06 -1.17 -33.00
N TYR A 202 9.22 -0.55 -31.82
CA TYR A 202 9.32 -1.22 -30.53
C TYR A 202 8.04 -1.09 -29.72
N THR A 203 7.63 -2.19 -29.09
CA THR A 203 6.52 -2.20 -28.12
C THR A 203 6.99 -2.83 -26.81
N ARG A 204 6.72 -2.17 -25.71
CA ARG A 204 6.99 -2.68 -24.35
C ARG A 204 5.67 -2.69 -23.58
N GLU A 205 5.37 -3.81 -22.94
CA GLU A 205 4.15 -4.03 -22.18
C GLU A 205 4.50 -4.48 -20.75
N MET A 206 3.78 -3.97 -19.77
CA MET A 206 3.95 -4.40 -18.39
C MET A 206 2.62 -4.52 -17.67
N PHE A 207 2.44 -5.58 -16.90
CA PHE A 207 1.31 -5.78 -16.00
C PHE A 207 1.73 -6.45 -14.69
N ALA A 208 0.86 -6.35 -13.70
CA ALA A 208 1.02 -6.95 -12.38
C ALA A 208 -0.05 -8.03 -12.21
N ASP A 209 0.32 -9.28 -12.43
CA ASP A 209 -0.57 -10.43 -12.30
C ASP A 209 -0.82 -10.76 -10.82
N TYR A 210 -2.09 -10.80 -10.41
CA TYR A 210 -2.46 -11.16 -9.04
C TYR A 210 -2.51 -12.67 -8.82
N PRO A 211 -3.10 -13.49 -9.71
CA PRO A 211 -3.21 -14.92 -9.48
C PRO A 211 -1.86 -15.65 -9.30
N ASP A 212 -0.85 -15.27 -10.06
CA ASP A 212 0.50 -15.85 -9.95
C ASP A 212 1.45 -14.99 -9.10
N ASN A 213 1.00 -13.81 -8.70
CA ASN A 213 1.75 -12.84 -7.92
C ASN A 213 3.14 -12.53 -8.50
N VAL A 214 3.15 -12.15 -9.80
CA VAL A 214 4.34 -11.76 -10.55
C VAL A 214 4.11 -10.45 -11.30
N LEU A 215 5.18 -9.69 -11.53
CA LEU A 215 5.19 -8.62 -12.53
C LEU A 215 5.77 -9.18 -13.82
N VAL A 216 5.16 -8.85 -14.94
CA VAL A 216 5.57 -9.33 -16.27
C VAL A 216 5.85 -8.13 -17.16
N TYR A 217 7.05 -8.09 -17.75
CA TYR A 217 7.47 -7.07 -18.68
C TYR A 217 7.89 -7.72 -19.99
N ARG A 218 7.34 -7.28 -21.12
CA ARG A 218 7.66 -7.80 -22.45
C ARG A 218 8.18 -6.68 -23.36
N VAL A 219 9.17 -7.02 -24.17
CA VAL A 219 9.69 -6.19 -25.27
C VAL A 219 9.56 -6.95 -26.56
N THR A 220 8.99 -6.31 -27.57
CA THR A 220 8.91 -6.83 -28.95
C THR A 220 9.34 -5.75 -29.94
N ALA A 221 9.82 -6.18 -31.11
CA ALA A 221 10.16 -5.34 -32.24
C ALA A 221 9.54 -5.92 -33.53
N ASP A 222 9.31 -5.11 -34.53
CA ASP A 222 8.78 -5.54 -35.84
C ASP A 222 9.87 -6.05 -36.79
N GLU A 223 11.14 -6.01 -36.40
CA GLU A 223 12.29 -6.58 -37.10
C GLU A 223 12.99 -7.63 -36.23
N GLU A 224 13.27 -8.84 -36.78
CA GLU A 224 13.96 -9.92 -36.08
C GLU A 224 15.39 -9.51 -35.68
N GLY A 225 15.84 -9.90 -34.48
CA GLY A 225 17.19 -9.64 -33.96
C GLY A 225 17.46 -8.18 -33.62
N SER A 226 16.41 -7.37 -33.39
CA SER A 226 16.55 -5.92 -33.15
C SER A 226 16.56 -5.54 -31.68
N ILE A 227 16.41 -6.51 -30.77
CA ILE A 227 16.34 -6.22 -29.34
C ILE A 227 17.68 -6.50 -28.66
N ASP A 228 18.35 -5.41 -28.28
CA ASP A 228 19.50 -5.38 -27.39
C ASP A 228 19.10 -4.71 -26.07
N LEU A 229 19.38 -5.32 -24.94
CA LEU A 229 19.12 -4.72 -23.64
C LEU A 229 20.03 -5.26 -22.55
N THR A 230 20.26 -4.46 -21.51
CA THR A 230 20.91 -4.92 -20.26
C THR A 230 19.98 -4.69 -19.08
N LEU A 231 19.56 -5.78 -18.43
CA LEU A 231 18.78 -5.76 -17.20
C LEU A 231 19.73 -5.73 -15.98
N HIS A 232 19.57 -4.70 -15.12
CA HIS A 232 20.34 -4.59 -13.88
C HIS A 232 19.48 -4.01 -12.74
N PRO A 233 18.85 -4.89 -11.93
CA PRO A 233 18.13 -4.44 -10.76
C PRO A 233 19.11 -4.04 -9.64
N GLU A 234 18.74 -3.02 -8.87
CA GLU A 234 19.50 -2.56 -7.72
C GLU A 234 18.62 -2.56 -6.46
N ILE A 235 19.20 -2.92 -5.30
CA ILE A 235 18.54 -2.71 -4.02
C ILE A 235 18.35 -1.20 -3.86
N ALA A 236 17.10 -0.77 -3.69
CA ALA A 236 16.79 0.65 -3.62
C ALA A 236 17.59 1.35 -2.53
N ASP A 237 18.32 2.41 -2.90
CA ASP A 237 19.12 3.19 -1.95
C ASP A 237 18.22 3.83 -0.90
N LEU A 238 18.69 3.76 0.32
CA LEU A 238 17.95 4.21 1.48
C LEU A 238 18.01 5.70 1.72
N GLY A 239 18.72 6.44 0.89
CA GLY A 239 18.86 7.88 1.07
C GLY A 239 19.18 8.26 2.52
N THR A 240 20.10 9.13 2.75
CA THR A 240 20.40 9.64 4.08
C THR A 240 19.34 10.66 4.48
N THR A 241 18.55 10.32 5.50
CA THR A 241 17.86 11.26 6.40
C THR A 241 17.14 12.47 5.80
N SER A 242 15.84 12.54 5.94
CA SER A 242 15.18 13.82 6.14
C SER A 242 13.95 13.65 7.03
N GLY A 243 13.59 14.66 7.76
CA GLY A 243 12.30 14.71 8.46
C GLY A 243 12.28 14.23 9.90
N GLY A 244 13.38 14.24 10.63
CA GLY A 244 13.37 14.04 12.08
C GLY A 244 13.53 12.59 12.54
N HIS A 245 13.84 11.67 11.64
CA HIS A 245 14.25 10.30 12.00
C HIS A 245 15.74 10.30 12.35
N SER A 246 16.05 9.97 13.59
CA SER A 246 17.44 9.99 14.09
C SER A 246 18.23 8.72 13.78
N LYS A 247 17.62 7.71 13.12
CA LYS A 247 18.26 6.42 12.90
C LYS A 247 18.34 6.05 11.43
N LYS A 248 19.53 5.61 11.03
CA LYS A 248 19.80 5.08 9.71
C LYS A 248 19.27 3.64 9.64
N VAL A 249 18.19 3.42 8.91
CA VAL A 249 17.81 2.09 8.46
C VAL A 249 18.65 1.77 7.23
N THR A 250 19.25 0.62 7.17
CA THR A 250 20.01 0.16 6.00
C THR A 250 19.52 -1.20 5.56
N LYS A 251 19.57 -1.42 4.26
CA LYS A 251 19.45 -2.74 3.66
C LYS A 251 20.85 -3.23 3.33
N GLU A 252 21.12 -4.46 3.64
CA GLU A 252 22.37 -5.13 3.25
C GLU A 252 21.99 -6.33 2.41
N GLY A 253 22.63 -6.49 1.27
CA GLY A 253 22.28 -7.59 0.37
C GLY A 253 23.19 -7.69 -0.84
N THR A 254 22.87 -8.63 -1.69
CA THR A 254 23.60 -8.95 -2.93
C THR A 254 22.63 -9.03 -4.10
N VAL A 255 23.14 -8.77 -5.29
CA VAL A 255 22.44 -8.94 -6.57
C VAL A 255 23.36 -9.79 -7.46
N VAL A 256 22.93 -10.99 -7.78
CA VAL A 256 23.76 -11.98 -8.48
C VAL A 256 23.03 -12.48 -9.73
N ALA A 257 23.68 -12.38 -10.87
CA ALA A 257 23.20 -12.90 -12.15
C ALA A 257 23.71 -14.32 -12.42
N ASP A 258 22.88 -15.15 -13.00
CA ASP A 258 23.20 -16.50 -13.45
C ASP A 258 22.85 -16.64 -14.94
N GLU A 259 23.85 -16.90 -15.76
CA GLU A 259 23.71 -16.98 -17.22
C GLU A 259 22.96 -18.25 -17.66
N GLU A 260 23.16 -19.38 -16.96
CA GLU A 260 22.56 -20.68 -17.35
C GLU A 260 21.04 -20.64 -17.13
N SER A 261 20.59 -20.14 -15.98
CA SER A 261 19.17 -20.00 -15.67
C SER A 261 18.56 -18.70 -16.20
N LYS A 262 19.39 -17.77 -16.71
CA LYS A 262 19.01 -16.41 -17.13
C LYS A 262 18.25 -15.64 -16.04
N THR A 263 18.73 -15.75 -14.80
CA THR A 263 18.10 -15.12 -13.64
C THR A 263 19.04 -14.14 -12.96
N ILE A 264 18.45 -13.11 -12.33
CA ILE A 264 19.11 -12.28 -11.33
C ILE A 264 18.40 -12.51 -10.01
N THR A 265 19.16 -12.86 -8.98
CA THR A 265 18.65 -13.03 -7.62
C THR A 265 19.15 -11.89 -6.74
N MET A 266 18.23 -11.21 -6.10
CA MET A 266 18.47 -10.19 -5.11
C MET A 266 18.07 -10.74 -3.75
N GLU A 267 18.98 -10.73 -2.78
CA GLU A 267 18.69 -11.14 -1.41
C GLU A 267 19.25 -10.15 -0.41
N GLY A 268 18.51 -9.87 0.64
CA GLY A 268 18.98 -8.92 1.62
C GLY A 268 18.24 -8.95 2.96
N THR A 269 18.63 -8.01 3.81
CA THR A 269 18.12 -7.86 5.16
C THR A 269 17.98 -6.38 5.51
N ILE A 270 16.88 -6.00 6.14
CA ILE A 270 16.76 -4.70 6.82
C ILE A 270 17.49 -4.80 8.15
N THR A 271 18.49 -3.94 8.38
CA THR A 271 19.40 -4.06 9.54
C THR A 271 18.77 -3.77 10.89
N ASN A 272 17.70 -2.95 10.92
CA ASN A 272 17.11 -2.54 12.21
C ASN A 272 16.13 -3.56 12.80
N ASN A 273 15.58 -4.47 11.99
CA ASN A 273 14.59 -5.46 12.47
C ASN A 273 14.83 -6.87 11.92
N ASN A 274 15.94 -7.10 11.20
CA ASN A 274 16.32 -8.37 10.61
C ASN A 274 15.29 -8.97 9.63
N MET A 275 14.41 -8.14 9.05
CA MET A 275 13.49 -8.59 8.01
C MET A 275 14.29 -9.03 6.78
N LYS A 276 14.07 -10.26 6.35
CA LYS A 276 14.67 -10.80 5.12
C LYS A 276 13.80 -10.43 3.93
N PHE A 277 14.45 -10.12 2.81
CA PHE A 277 13.77 -9.88 1.55
C PHE A 277 14.50 -10.55 0.40
N ALA A 278 13.77 -10.91 -0.62
CA ALA A 278 14.31 -11.45 -1.86
C ALA A 278 13.54 -10.94 -3.07
N GLY A 279 14.25 -10.74 -4.17
CA GLY A 279 13.70 -10.48 -5.49
C GLY A 279 14.33 -11.43 -6.50
N LYS A 280 13.54 -11.92 -7.45
CA LYS A 280 14.04 -12.73 -8.55
C LYS A 280 13.52 -12.20 -9.87
N PHE A 281 14.43 -12.06 -10.83
CA PHE A 281 14.19 -11.57 -12.17
C PHE A 281 14.63 -12.65 -13.13
N ARG A 282 13.80 -13.03 -14.09
CA ARG A 282 14.13 -14.05 -15.09
C ARG A 282 13.85 -13.53 -16.47
N ILE A 283 14.82 -13.72 -17.38
CA ILE A 283 14.69 -13.41 -18.80
C ILE A 283 14.31 -14.67 -19.57
N GLU A 284 13.28 -14.55 -20.41
CA GLU A 284 13.04 -15.45 -21.53
C GLU A 284 13.19 -14.65 -22.82
N ASN A 285 13.99 -15.14 -23.75
CA ASN A 285 14.21 -14.50 -25.03
C ASN A 285 13.94 -15.47 -26.17
N GLU A 286 13.36 -14.97 -27.25
CA GLU A 286 13.32 -15.62 -28.55
C GLU A 286 14.44 -15.03 -29.40
N GLY A 287 15.23 -15.86 -30.08
CA GLY A 287 16.43 -15.40 -30.76
C GLY A 287 17.53 -14.93 -29.81
N GLY A 288 18.65 -14.50 -30.36
CA GLY A 288 19.73 -13.85 -29.65
C GLY A 288 20.46 -14.68 -28.59
N THR A 289 21.24 -14.00 -27.77
CA THR A 289 22.05 -14.60 -26.68
C THR A 289 21.91 -13.80 -25.40
N VAL A 290 22.13 -14.47 -24.24
CA VAL A 290 22.14 -13.83 -22.92
C VAL A 290 23.50 -14.09 -22.26
N THR A 291 24.09 -13.04 -21.68
CA THR A 291 25.35 -13.13 -20.91
C THR A 291 25.18 -12.47 -19.55
N ALA A 292 25.95 -12.95 -18.55
CA ALA A 292 25.90 -12.41 -17.19
C ALA A 292 27.18 -11.65 -16.84
N ASP A 293 27.05 -10.54 -16.09
CA ASP A 293 28.15 -9.85 -15.44
C ASP A 293 27.92 -9.77 -13.93
N ASN A 294 28.89 -10.22 -13.15
CA ASN A 294 28.95 -10.16 -11.68
C ASN A 294 30.24 -9.50 -11.20
N SER A 295 30.84 -8.62 -12.00
CA SER A 295 32.06 -7.89 -11.62
C SER A 295 31.88 -7.05 -10.37
N ASP A 296 30.67 -6.55 -10.13
CA ASP A 296 30.22 -5.94 -8.86
C ASP A 296 29.17 -6.85 -8.19
N PRO A 297 29.43 -7.44 -7.02
CA PRO A 297 28.48 -8.32 -6.33
C PRO A 297 27.20 -7.63 -5.86
N ALA A 298 27.13 -6.30 -5.90
CA ALA A 298 25.94 -5.51 -5.60
C ALA A 298 25.11 -5.18 -6.85
N LYS A 299 25.61 -5.47 -8.06
CA LYS A 299 25.05 -5.02 -9.35
C LYS A 299 25.13 -6.09 -10.43
N GLY A 300 24.76 -7.32 -10.12
CA GLY A 300 24.69 -8.38 -11.13
C GLY A 300 23.74 -7.99 -12.27
N SER A 301 24.13 -8.23 -13.51
CA SER A 301 23.35 -7.88 -14.70
C SER A 301 23.27 -9.01 -15.71
N LEU A 302 22.23 -8.97 -16.56
CA LEU A 302 22.06 -9.83 -17.73
C LEU A 302 21.96 -8.96 -18.98
N THR A 303 22.80 -9.24 -19.97
CA THR A 303 22.75 -8.58 -21.29
C THR A 303 22.17 -9.54 -22.32
N VAL A 304 21.14 -9.10 -23.02
CA VAL A 304 20.53 -9.77 -24.18
C VAL A 304 21.04 -9.07 -25.43
N THR A 305 21.39 -9.85 -26.46
CA THR A 305 21.84 -9.33 -27.76
C THR A 305 21.16 -10.06 -28.90
N ASP A 306 20.75 -9.33 -29.94
CA ASP A 306 20.14 -9.82 -31.18
C ASP A 306 18.85 -10.67 -30.93
N ALA A 307 17.98 -10.30 -29.97
CA ALA A 307 16.74 -11.03 -29.70
C ALA A 307 15.57 -10.54 -30.57
N ASP A 308 14.61 -11.45 -30.84
CA ASP A 308 13.35 -11.16 -31.55
C ASP A 308 12.28 -10.69 -30.56
N SER A 309 12.27 -11.27 -29.37
CA SER A 309 11.43 -10.86 -28.23
C SER A 309 12.10 -11.15 -26.90
N VAL A 310 11.74 -10.40 -25.86
CA VAL A 310 12.22 -10.59 -24.49
C VAL A 310 11.05 -10.47 -23.52
N VAL A 311 10.93 -11.44 -22.60
CA VAL A 311 10.02 -11.38 -21.46
C VAL A 311 10.83 -11.41 -20.17
N ILE A 312 10.52 -10.50 -19.24
CA ILE A 312 11.12 -10.44 -17.90
C ILE A 312 10.03 -10.71 -16.87
N TYR A 313 10.18 -11.79 -16.10
CA TYR A 313 9.34 -12.11 -14.96
C TYR A 313 9.99 -11.61 -13.68
N VAL A 314 9.22 -10.96 -12.80
CA VAL A 314 9.72 -10.40 -11.54
C VAL A 314 8.84 -10.86 -10.39
N ALA A 315 9.47 -11.41 -9.35
CA ALA A 315 8.83 -11.71 -8.07
C ALA A 315 9.62 -11.08 -6.92
N LEU A 316 8.90 -10.50 -5.98
CA LEU A 316 9.46 -9.90 -4.77
C LEU A 316 8.76 -10.50 -3.55
N ALA A 317 9.49 -10.72 -2.48
CA ALA A 317 8.96 -11.24 -1.23
C ALA A 317 9.77 -10.80 -0.01
N THR A 318 9.13 -10.91 1.16
CA THR A 318 9.81 -10.83 2.45
C THR A 318 9.53 -12.09 3.27
N ASN A 319 10.19 -12.23 4.41
CA ASN A 319 9.83 -13.27 5.37
C ASN A 319 8.73 -12.84 6.33
N TYR A 320 7.87 -11.91 5.92
CA TYR A 320 6.72 -11.45 6.69
C TYR A 320 5.67 -12.57 6.83
N LYS A 321 4.99 -12.57 7.97
CA LYS A 321 3.78 -13.34 8.23
C LYS A 321 2.87 -12.50 9.11
N ASN A 322 1.62 -12.30 8.72
CA ASN A 322 0.65 -11.55 9.53
C ASN A 322 0.19 -12.38 10.74
N GLU A 323 1.10 -12.59 11.68
CA GLU A 323 0.85 -13.39 12.88
C GLU A 323 1.63 -12.81 14.07
N PHE A 324 0.89 -12.31 15.05
CA PHE A 324 1.45 -11.86 16.33
C PHE A 324 2.09 -13.06 17.08
N PRO A 325 3.19 -12.90 17.82
CA PRO A 325 3.90 -11.65 18.07
C PRO A 325 5.09 -11.40 17.13
N ASP A 326 5.48 -12.36 16.32
CA ASP A 326 6.76 -12.33 15.62
C ASP A 326 6.68 -11.64 14.27
N TYR A 327 5.53 -11.69 13.58
CA TYR A 327 5.31 -11.19 12.23
C TYR A 327 6.36 -11.69 11.23
N ARG A 328 6.85 -12.93 11.42
CA ARG A 328 7.91 -13.56 10.63
C ARG A 328 7.61 -15.01 10.35
N GLN A 329 7.96 -15.43 9.15
CA GLN A 329 8.04 -16.84 8.81
C GLN A 329 9.16 -17.50 9.64
N ALA A 330 8.91 -18.73 10.10
CA ALA A 330 9.91 -19.51 10.84
C ALA A 330 11.09 -19.93 9.98
N ASP A 331 10.88 -20.07 8.67
CA ASP A 331 11.92 -20.36 7.67
C ASP A 331 12.63 -19.06 7.26
N ALA A 332 13.92 -18.95 7.57
CA ALA A 332 14.72 -17.77 7.23
C ALA A 332 14.90 -17.59 5.71
N ASP A 333 14.79 -18.68 4.95
CA ASP A 333 14.94 -18.68 3.49
C ASP A 333 13.59 -18.58 2.76
N TYR A 334 12.50 -18.34 3.49
CA TYR A 334 11.15 -18.28 2.93
C TYR A 334 11.05 -17.35 1.72
N ALA A 335 11.54 -16.12 1.83
CA ALA A 335 11.45 -15.14 0.76
C ALA A 335 12.15 -15.61 -0.53
N ALA A 336 13.36 -16.18 -0.41
CA ALA A 336 14.12 -16.69 -1.56
C ALA A 336 13.45 -17.90 -2.22
N LYS A 337 12.86 -18.79 -1.42
CA LYS A 337 12.11 -19.95 -1.93
C LYS A 337 10.84 -19.52 -2.62
N ASP A 338 10.07 -18.61 -2.02
CA ASP A 338 8.81 -18.11 -2.54
C ASP A 338 8.99 -17.41 -3.90
N VAL A 339 9.95 -16.48 -4.03
CA VAL A 339 10.21 -15.84 -5.33
C VAL A 339 10.69 -16.82 -6.39
N THR A 340 11.43 -17.87 -5.98
CA THR A 340 11.88 -18.89 -6.92
C THR A 340 10.73 -19.71 -7.45
N GLU A 341 9.85 -20.20 -6.58
CA GLU A 341 8.66 -20.96 -6.95
C GLU A 341 7.74 -20.18 -7.88
N ARG A 342 7.47 -18.90 -7.55
CA ARG A 342 6.63 -18.03 -8.39
C ARG A 342 7.22 -17.79 -9.78
N ILE A 343 8.53 -17.52 -9.87
CA ILE A 343 9.21 -17.31 -11.15
C ILE A 343 9.24 -18.58 -12.00
N ASP A 344 9.48 -19.74 -11.39
CA ASP A 344 9.47 -21.02 -12.12
C ASP A 344 8.06 -21.32 -12.67
N ASN A 345 7.01 -21.16 -11.86
CA ASN A 345 5.62 -21.33 -12.28
C ASN A 345 5.25 -20.34 -13.40
N ALA A 346 5.60 -19.06 -13.27
CA ALA A 346 5.30 -18.05 -14.29
C ALA A 346 5.98 -18.37 -15.62
N SER A 347 7.26 -18.77 -15.58
CA SER A 347 8.00 -19.11 -16.80
C SER A 347 7.47 -20.39 -17.49
N GLU A 348 6.88 -21.33 -16.74
CA GLU A 348 6.18 -22.50 -17.32
C GLU A 348 4.88 -22.10 -18.02
N LYS A 349 4.14 -21.14 -17.47
CA LYS A 349 2.87 -20.64 -18.03
C LYS A 349 3.08 -19.80 -19.29
N LYS A 350 4.17 -19.05 -19.38
CA LYS A 350 4.49 -18.14 -20.48
C LYS A 350 3.62 -16.85 -20.47
N TYR A 351 4.09 -15.85 -21.22
CA TYR A 351 3.48 -14.52 -21.29
C TYR A 351 1.97 -14.54 -21.59
N ASP A 352 1.55 -15.25 -22.66
CA ASP A 352 0.16 -15.21 -23.11
C ASP A 352 -0.82 -15.78 -22.07
N ALA A 353 -0.46 -16.86 -21.39
CA ALA A 353 -1.30 -17.44 -20.35
C ALA A 353 -1.33 -16.59 -19.08
N LEU A 354 -0.24 -15.89 -18.74
CA LEU A 354 -0.22 -14.96 -17.63
C LEU A 354 -1.04 -13.69 -17.95
N LEU A 355 -0.97 -13.20 -19.18
CA LEU A 355 -1.80 -12.07 -19.62
C LEU A 355 -3.29 -12.43 -19.58
N GLU A 356 -3.66 -13.62 -20.06
CA GLU A 356 -5.04 -14.13 -19.98
C GLU A 356 -5.51 -14.21 -18.52
N SER A 357 -4.71 -14.80 -17.64
CA SER A 357 -4.99 -14.92 -16.20
C SER A 357 -5.18 -13.54 -15.55
N HIS A 358 -4.27 -12.61 -15.84
CA HIS A 358 -4.35 -11.24 -15.37
C HIS A 358 -5.63 -10.52 -15.83
N LEU A 359 -5.96 -10.65 -17.11
CA LEU A 359 -7.15 -10.00 -17.67
C LEU A 359 -8.44 -10.59 -17.10
N GLU A 360 -8.54 -11.91 -16.95
CA GLU A 360 -9.70 -12.56 -16.34
C GLU A 360 -9.93 -12.08 -14.91
N ASP A 361 -8.88 -12.07 -14.07
CA ASP A 361 -8.97 -11.63 -12.68
C ASP A 361 -9.28 -10.13 -12.56
N TYR A 362 -8.51 -9.29 -13.26
CA TYR A 362 -8.66 -7.85 -13.14
C TYR A 362 -9.99 -7.33 -13.69
N GLN A 363 -10.40 -7.80 -14.86
CA GLN A 363 -11.64 -7.38 -15.51
C GLN A 363 -12.89 -7.86 -14.78
N GLU A 364 -12.82 -8.98 -14.07
CA GLU A 364 -13.91 -9.41 -13.18
C GLU A 364 -14.26 -8.32 -12.15
N LEU A 365 -13.26 -7.60 -11.64
CA LEU A 365 -13.46 -6.51 -10.70
C LEU A 365 -13.76 -5.18 -11.38
N PHE A 366 -12.95 -4.82 -12.38
CA PHE A 366 -13.00 -3.49 -12.97
C PHE A 366 -14.27 -3.26 -13.79
N ALA A 367 -14.70 -4.23 -14.59
CA ALA A 367 -15.84 -4.10 -15.49
C ALA A 367 -17.21 -4.05 -14.80
N ARG A 368 -17.28 -4.25 -13.47
CA ARG A 368 -18.55 -4.23 -12.72
C ARG A 368 -19.23 -2.86 -12.67
N VAL A 369 -18.49 -1.78 -12.86
CA VAL A 369 -19.01 -0.41 -12.78
C VAL A 369 -18.44 0.45 -13.89
N GLU A 370 -19.32 1.11 -14.62
CA GLU A 370 -18.99 2.11 -15.64
C GLU A 370 -19.68 3.43 -15.29
N LEU A 371 -18.97 4.53 -15.50
CA LEU A 371 -19.50 5.89 -15.37
C LEU A 371 -19.42 6.58 -16.72
N ASP A 372 -20.56 6.98 -17.28
CA ASP A 372 -20.66 7.78 -18.52
C ASP A 372 -21.36 9.11 -18.22
N LEU A 373 -20.63 10.19 -18.32
CA LEU A 373 -21.11 11.57 -18.15
C LEU A 373 -21.20 12.30 -19.49
N GLY A 374 -21.03 11.58 -20.61
CA GLY A 374 -21.00 12.14 -21.96
C GLY A 374 -19.66 12.79 -22.32
N GLY A 375 -18.58 12.40 -21.66
CA GLY A 375 -17.22 12.83 -21.96
C GLY A 375 -16.75 12.32 -23.32
N THR A 376 -15.81 13.03 -23.94
CA THR A 376 -15.22 12.67 -25.23
C THR A 376 -13.74 12.41 -25.09
N TYR A 377 -13.31 11.19 -25.41
CA TYR A 377 -11.90 10.84 -25.51
C TYR A 377 -11.26 11.51 -26.73
N ASN A 378 -10.04 11.99 -26.57
CA ASN A 378 -9.22 12.57 -27.63
C ASN A 378 -7.84 11.87 -27.65
N ALA A 379 -7.56 11.15 -28.73
CA ALA A 379 -6.31 10.40 -28.88
C ALA A 379 -5.06 11.30 -29.02
N ASP A 380 -5.24 12.57 -29.36
CA ASP A 380 -4.15 13.55 -29.56
C ASP A 380 -3.93 14.44 -28.30
N GLU A 381 -4.56 14.13 -27.15
CA GLU A 381 -4.49 14.94 -25.94
C GLU A 381 -3.86 14.15 -24.78
N GLU A 382 -2.73 14.63 -24.24
CA GLU A 382 -2.10 14.04 -23.06
C GLU A 382 -2.98 14.25 -21.80
N THR A 383 -2.93 13.33 -20.86
CA THR A 383 -3.74 13.36 -19.62
C THR A 383 -3.53 14.64 -18.81
N ASP A 384 -2.31 15.17 -18.73
CA ASP A 384 -2.03 16.43 -18.03
C ASP A 384 -2.60 17.66 -18.77
N GLN A 385 -2.68 17.61 -20.08
CA GLN A 385 -3.33 18.64 -20.90
C GLN A 385 -4.85 18.61 -20.68
N LEU A 386 -5.46 17.42 -20.65
CA LEU A 386 -6.88 17.24 -20.31
C LEU A 386 -7.20 17.84 -18.92
N LEU A 387 -6.35 17.58 -17.90
CA LEU A 387 -6.49 18.17 -16.57
C LEU A 387 -6.37 19.70 -16.59
N SER A 388 -5.42 20.24 -17.32
CA SER A 388 -5.22 21.69 -17.46
C SER A 388 -6.38 22.35 -18.19
N ALA A 389 -6.89 21.73 -19.26
CA ALA A 389 -8.06 22.19 -20.01
C ALA A 389 -9.32 22.15 -19.13
N TRP A 390 -9.54 21.10 -18.35
CA TRP A 390 -10.66 20.99 -17.42
C TRP A 390 -10.65 22.12 -16.39
N ASN A 391 -9.52 22.34 -15.73
CA ASN A 391 -9.35 23.45 -14.76
C ASN A 391 -9.64 24.82 -15.39
N SER A 392 -9.23 25.06 -16.61
CA SER A 392 -9.44 26.32 -17.33
C SER A 392 -10.89 26.53 -17.75
N ASN A 393 -11.64 25.47 -18.00
CA ASN A 393 -12.99 25.49 -18.54
C ASN A 393 -14.09 25.27 -17.47
N SER A 394 -13.75 24.74 -16.28
CA SER A 394 -14.72 24.43 -15.22
C SER A 394 -15.56 25.63 -14.81
N SER A 395 -14.95 26.82 -14.68
CA SER A 395 -15.65 28.05 -14.37
C SER A 395 -16.58 28.56 -15.49
N LYS A 396 -16.42 28.04 -16.71
CA LYS A 396 -17.22 28.39 -17.90
C LYS A 396 -18.33 27.37 -18.17
N GLY A 397 -18.35 26.23 -17.45
CA GLY A 397 -19.30 25.14 -17.69
C GLY A 397 -19.11 24.45 -19.05
N THR A 398 -17.88 24.43 -19.58
CA THR A 398 -17.53 23.85 -20.88
C THR A 398 -16.39 22.82 -20.79
N GLN A 399 -16.22 22.24 -19.60
CA GLN A 399 -15.24 21.18 -19.36
C GLN A 399 -15.62 19.89 -20.11
N ASN A 400 -14.62 19.11 -20.49
CA ASN A 400 -14.82 17.77 -20.99
C ASN A 400 -15.00 16.81 -19.81
N HIS A 401 -16.17 16.17 -19.70
CA HIS A 401 -16.48 15.24 -18.61
C HIS A 401 -15.72 13.92 -18.67
N TYR A 402 -14.97 13.66 -19.74
CA TYR A 402 -14.09 12.49 -19.82
C TYR A 402 -13.06 12.44 -18.68
N LEU A 403 -12.54 13.59 -18.23
CA LEU A 403 -11.63 13.62 -17.07
C LEU A 403 -12.30 13.10 -15.79
N GLU A 404 -13.58 13.45 -15.55
CA GLU A 404 -14.33 13.01 -14.36
C GLU A 404 -14.59 11.50 -14.42
N GLU A 405 -14.93 10.97 -15.60
CA GLU A 405 -15.08 9.54 -15.85
C GLU A 405 -13.77 8.79 -15.62
N LEU A 406 -12.67 9.31 -16.20
CA LEU A 406 -11.32 8.77 -16.06
C LEU A 406 -10.88 8.78 -14.59
N TYR A 407 -11.10 9.89 -13.87
CA TYR A 407 -10.73 10.04 -12.46
C TYR A 407 -11.48 9.09 -11.55
N PHE A 408 -12.78 8.88 -11.81
CA PHE A 408 -13.59 7.90 -11.08
C PHE A 408 -13.04 6.48 -11.27
N GLN A 409 -12.79 6.08 -12.50
CA GLN A 409 -12.25 4.76 -12.82
C GLN A 409 -10.81 4.58 -12.36
N TYR A 410 -10.01 5.65 -12.41
CA TYR A 410 -8.65 5.63 -11.87
C TYR A 410 -8.64 5.41 -10.35
N GLY A 411 -9.58 6.00 -9.61
CA GLY A 411 -9.75 5.73 -8.17
C GLY A 411 -10.05 4.25 -7.88
N ARG A 412 -10.92 3.60 -8.67
CA ARG A 412 -11.19 2.17 -8.57
C ARG A 412 -9.95 1.33 -8.93
N TYR A 413 -9.28 1.68 -10.02
CA TYR A 413 -8.02 1.07 -10.43
C TYR A 413 -6.97 1.09 -9.30
N MET A 414 -6.72 2.28 -8.72
CA MET A 414 -5.75 2.44 -7.63
C MET A 414 -6.05 1.56 -6.43
N LEU A 415 -7.33 1.38 -6.10
CA LEU A 415 -7.74 0.51 -4.99
C LEU A 415 -7.51 -0.98 -5.33
N ILE A 416 -7.91 -1.44 -6.52
CA ILE A 416 -7.68 -2.81 -6.98
C ILE A 416 -6.18 -3.11 -7.05
N ALA A 417 -5.38 -2.20 -7.60
CA ALA A 417 -3.94 -2.36 -7.76
C ALA A 417 -3.17 -2.37 -6.43
N SER A 418 -3.67 -1.67 -5.41
CA SER A 418 -2.98 -1.53 -4.13
C SER A 418 -3.52 -2.42 -3.02
N SER A 419 -4.64 -3.13 -3.21
CA SER A 419 -5.27 -3.93 -2.17
C SER A 419 -6.08 -5.07 -2.77
N ARG A 420 -5.88 -6.28 -2.27
CA ARG A 420 -6.61 -7.50 -2.64
C ARG A 420 -6.97 -8.27 -1.35
N GLY A 421 -7.92 -9.20 -1.42
CA GLY A 421 -8.50 -9.85 -0.25
C GLY A 421 -7.50 -10.43 0.76
N ASP A 422 -6.46 -11.08 0.28
CA ASP A 422 -5.44 -11.74 1.11
C ASP A 422 -4.20 -10.89 1.41
N THR A 423 -4.17 -9.62 0.94
CA THR A 423 -3.03 -8.71 1.13
C THR A 423 -3.20 -7.81 2.35
N LEU A 424 -2.12 -7.14 2.78
CA LEU A 424 -2.24 -5.99 3.66
C LEU A 424 -3.05 -4.87 2.97
N PRO A 425 -3.75 -4.00 3.71
CA PRO A 425 -4.52 -2.90 3.12
C PRO A 425 -3.63 -1.86 2.44
N SER A 426 -4.24 -0.98 1.64
CA SER A 426 -3.58 0.22 1.12
C SER A 426 -3.13 1.12 2.27
N ASN A 427 -1.83 1.45 2.31
CA ASN A 427 -1.27 2.42 3.26
C ASN A 427 -1.46 3.88 2.76
N LEU A 428 -0.80 4.87 3.38
CA LEU A 428 -0.88 6.28 2.97
C LEU A 428 -0.51 6.54 1.50
N GLN A 429 0.32 5.68 0.92
CA GLN A 429 0.77 5.76 -0.48
C GLN A 429 0.25 4.59 -1.32
N GLY A 430 -0.77 3.87 -0.85
CA GLY A 430 -1.28 2.68 -1.53
C GLY A 430 -0.32 1.50 -1.38
N ILE A 431 0.54 1.31 -2.37
CA ILE A 431 1.61 0.31 -2.38
C ILE A 431 2.93 0.92 -2.91
N TRP A 432 2.88 2.13 -3.49
CA TRP A 432 4.00 2.76 -4.16
C TRP A 432 4.76 3.69 -3.21
N ASN A 433 6.07 3.52 -3.13
CA ASN A 433 6.95 4.34 -2.30
C ASN A 433 8.37 4.32 -2.87
N ASP A 434 8.94 5.49 -3.17
CA ASP A 434 10.28 5.64 -3.73
C ASP A 434 11.39 5.84 -2.67
N ARG A 435 11.05 5.75 -1.37
CA ARG A 435 11.96 6.13 -0.28
C ARG A 435 11.97 5.13 0.87
N ALA A 436 13.09 5.10 1.58
CA ALA A 436 13.21 4.42 2.88
C ALA A 436 12.54 5.19 4.03
N PHE A 437 12.35 6.50 3.87
CA PHE A 437 11.71 7.39 4.83
C PHE A 437 10.59 8.15 4.15
N ALA A 438 9.47 7.47 3.99
CA ALA A 438 8.27 8.05 3.41
C ALA A 438 7.67 9.15 4.30
N ASP A 439 6.94 10.06 3.69
CA ASP A 439 6.18 11.05 4.44
C ASP A 439 5.18 10.33 5.35
N TRP A 440 5.14 10.70 6.63
CA TRP A 440 4.39 10.00 7.68
C TRP A 440 4.62 8.49 7.73
N GLN A 441 5.84 8.03 7.40
CA GLN A 441 6.25 6.63 7.37
C GLN A 441 5.49 5.76 6.35
N SER A 442 4.63 6.36 5.53
CA SER A 442 3.64 5.64 4.71
C SER A 442 2.85 4.62 5.52
N ASP A 443 2.49 4.98 6.76
CA ASP A 443 1.86 4.09 7.72
C ASP A 443 0.36 3.87 7.43
N TYR A 444 -0.29 3.13 8.31
CA TYR A 444 -1.75 3.00 8.34
C TYR A 444 -2.32 4.05 9.29
N HIS A 445 -2.61 5.26 8.77
CA HIS A 445 -3.24 6.32 9.55
C HIS A 445 -4.70 5.98 9.83
N THR A 446 -4.96 5.53 11.06
CA THR A 446 -6.26 5.03 11.54
C THR A 446 -7.21 6.13 12.02
N ASN A 447 -6.79 7.39 11.98
CA ASN A 447 -7.64 8.51 12.38
C ASN A 447 -8.51 9.07 11.24
N ILE A 448 -8.21 8.77 9.95
CA ILE A 448 -9.04 9.08 8.79
C ILE A 448 -8.55 8.43 7.49
N ASN A 449 -7.23 8.41 7.21
CA ASN A 449 -6.71 8.10 5.87
C ASN A 449 -6.98 6.66 5.48
N LEU A 450 -6.71 5.70 6.38
CA LEU A 450 -6.98 4.29 6.12
C LEU A 450 -8.48 4.07 5.83
N GLN A 451 -9.35 4.72 6.60
CA GLN A 451 -10.80 4.65 6.38
C GLN A 451 -11.20 5.19 5.01
N MET A 452 -10.64 6.35 4.63
CA MET A 452 -10.97 6.99 3.34
C MET A 452 -10.55 6.15 2.14
N ASN A 453 -9.44 5.41 2.22
CA ASN A 453 -9.00 4.52 1.15
C ASN A 453 -10.09 3.49 0.79
N TYR A 454 -10.88 3.06 1.78
CA TYR A 454 -11.91 2.01 1.60
C TYR A 454 -13.34 2.53 1.49
N TRP A 455 -13.59 3.83 1.62
CA TRP A 455 -14.95 4.38 1.44
C TRP A 455 -15.56 4.05 0.07
N PRO A 456 -14.83 4.06 -1.05
CA PRO A 456 -15.40 3.71 -2.34
C PRO A 456 -15.60 2.20 -2.53
N ALA A 457 -14.91 1.33 -1.79
CA ALA A 457 -14.89 -0.11 -2.04
C ALA A 457 -16.29 -0.72 -2.19
N TYR A 458 -17.13 -0.52 -1.21
CA TYR A 458 -18.47 -1.12 -1.18
C TYR A 458 -19.43 -0.48 -2.16
N SER A 459 -19.44 0.87 -2.23
CA SER A 459 -20.34 1.64 -3.09
C SER A 459 -20.00 1.51 -4.58
N THR A 460 -18.79 1.07 -4.93
CA THR A 460 -18.35 0.85 -6.31
C THR A 460 -18.17 -0.63 -6.67
N ASN A 461 -18.87 -1.51 -5.94
CA ASN A 461 -18.92 -2.95 -6.18
C ASN A 461 -17.55 -3.65 -6.14
N LEU A 462 -16.76 -3.35 -5.09
CA LEU A 462 -15.44 -3.92 -4.81
C LEU A 462 -15.38 -4.42 -3.35
N ALA A 463 -16.42 -5.09 -2.88
CA ALA A 463 -16.55 -5.47 -1.46
C ALA A 463 -15.42 -6.41 -1.00
N GLU A 464 -14.96 -7.32 -1.84
CA GLU A 464 -13.87 -8.26 -1.55
C GLU A 464 -12.53 -7.55 -1.29
N ILE A 465 -12.33 -6.34 -1.83
CA ILE A 465 -11.15 -5.53 -1.49
C ILE A 465 -11.15 -5.14 0.00
N GLY A 466 -12.34 -5.02 0.59
CA GLY A 466 -12.49 -4.72 2.02
C GLY A 466 -12.03 -5.85 2.96
N GLU A 467 -11.88 -7.08 2.46
CA GLU A 467 -11.38 -8.22 3.26
C GLU A 467 -9.96 -7.97 3.76
N SER A 468 -9.10 -7.34 2.96
CA SER A 468 -7.76 -6.95 3.38
C SER A 468 -7.78 -6.01 4.59
N LEU A 469 -8.72 -5.06 4.61
CA LEU A 469 -8.90 -4.17 5.75
C LEU A 469 -9.43 -4.91 6.97
N ASN A 470 -10.41 -5.81 6.80
CA ASN A 470 -10.99 -6.58 7.89
C ASN A 470 -9.94 -7.46 8.56
N SER A 471 -9.18 -8.24 7.77
CA SER A 471 -8.10 -9.10 8.27
C SER A 471 -7.00 -8.30 8.97
N TYR A 472 -6.67 -7.13 8.44
CA TYR A 472 -5.70 -6.24 9.08
C TYR A 472 -6.20 -5.70 10.41
N VAL A 473 -7.46 -5.23 10.50
CA VAL A 473 -8.05 -4.73 11.75
C VAL A 473 -8.16 -5.85 12.79
N GLU A 474 -8.49 -7.06 12.36
CA GLU A 474 -8.48 -8.23 13.23
C GLU A 474 -7.06 -8.48 13.80
N SER A 475 -6.03 -8.43 12.96
CA SER A 475 -4.63 -8.62 13.40
C SER A 475 -4.13 -7.57 14.38
N LEU A 476 -4.76 -6.40 14.45
CA LEU A 476 -4.46 -5.35 15.42
C LEU A 476 -5.09 -5.62 16.81
N THR A 477 -6.00 -6.57 16.95
CA THR A 477 -6.72 -6.79 18.22
C THR A 477 -5.79 -7.27 19.32
N GLU A 478 -4.97 -8.27 19.07
CA GLU A 478 -4.07 -8.85 20.05
C GLU A 478 -2.99 -7.87 20.54
N PRO A 479 -2.19 -7.21 19.66
CA PRO A 479 -1.29 -6.14 20.10
C PRO A 479 -2.05 -4.93 20.68
N GLY A 480 -3.26 -4.65 20.21
CA GLY A 480 -4.13 -3.59 20.72
C GLY A 480 -4.64 -3.85 22.14
N GLN A 481 -4.84 -5.11 22.53
CA GLN A 481 -5.14 -5.49 23.90
C GLN A 481 -3.98 -5.14 24.84
N LEU A 482 -2.73 -5.43 24.46
CA LEU A 482 -1.56 -5.05 25.25
C LEU A 482 -1.45 -3.53 25.39
N THR A 483 -1.68 -2.80 24.32
CA THR A 483 -1.68 -1.32 24.34
C THR A 483 -2.80 -0.78 25.25
N ALA A 484 -4.02 -1.31 25.16
CA ALA A 484 -5.14 -0.91 25.99
C ALA A 484 -4.89 -1.20 27.48
N GLN A 485 -4.39 -2.40 27.78
CA GLN A 485 -3.99 -2.77 29.14
C GLN A 485 -2.90 -1.84 29.68
N ARG A 486 -1.89 -1.54 28.86
CA ARG A 486 -0.73 -0.76 29.27
C ARG A 486 -1.05 0.71 29.48
N LEU A 487 -1.80 1.32 28.57
CA LEU A 487 -2.14 2.75 28.62
C LEU A 487 -3.33 3.05 29.53
N PHE A 488 -4.31 2.15 29.61
CA PHE A 488 -5.59 2.42 30.30
C PHE A 488 -5.92 1.42 31.41
N GLY A 489 -5.11 0.38 31.60
CA GLY A 489 -5.36 -0.63 32.63
C GLY A 489 -6.58 -1.53 32.36
N THR A 490 -6.98 -1.66 31.10
CA THR A 490 -8.11 -2.50 30.69
C THR A 490 -7.81 -3.98 30.83
N THR A 491 -8.85 -4.81 30.81
CA THR A 491 -8.76 -6.26 30.96
C THR A 491 -9.62 -6.98 29.94
N GLY A 492 -9.40 -8.30 29.77
CA GLY A 492 -10.15 -9.13 28.81
C GLY A 492 -9.81 -8.78 27.38
N ASP A 493 -10.81 -8.84 26.50
CA ASP A 493 -10.64 -8.66 25.07
C ASP A 493 -10.65 -7.18 24.62
N ALA A 494 -10.61 -6.23 25.58
CA ALA A 494 -10.61 -4.80 25.30
C ALA A 494 -9.33 -4.39 24.56
N TRP A 495 -9.47 -3.84 23.35
CA TRP A 495 -8.34 -3.43 22.51
C TRP A 495 -8.48 -2.01 21.98
N MET A 496 -7.36 -1.41 21.66
CA MET A 496 -7.29 -0.09 21.03
C MET A 496 -6.17 -0.02 19.99
N VAL A 497 -6.30 0.94 19.09
CA VAL A 497 -5.24 1.42 18.22
C VAL A 497 -5.21 2.95 18.26
N ASN A 498 -4.03 3.54 18.20
CA ASN A 498 -3.86 4.98 18.08
C ASN A 498 -3.90 5.42 16.61
N CYS A 499 -3.58 6.68 16.31
CA CYS A 499 -3.72 7.26 14.98
C CYS A 499 -2.77 6.66 13.92
N SER A 500 -1.76 5.90 14.32
CA SER A 500 -0.77 5.29 13.43
C SER A 500 -0.56 3.82 13.77
N ALA A 501 -0.53 2.99 12.77
CA ALA A 501 -0.25 1.56 12.86
C ALA A 501 0.65 1.12 11.70
N ASN A 502 1.19 -0.09 11.74
CA ASN A 502 2.05 -0.66 10.71
C ASN A 502 1.72 -2.14 10.44
N ALA A 503 2.43 -2.76 9.52
CA ALA A 503 2.29 -4.19 9.23
C ALA A 503 2.77 -5.11 10.39
N LEU A 504 3.51 -4.57 11.35
CA LEU A 504 4.18 -5.34 12.41
C LEU A 504 3.46 -5.20 13.77
N GLY A 505 2.17 -4.88 13.77
CA GLY A 505 1.33 -4.85 14.95
C GLY A 505 1.55 -3.64 15.89
N PHE A 506 2.12 -2.56 15.39
CA PHE A 506 2.23 -1.33 16.18
C PHE A 506 0.84 -0.69 16.37
N THR A 507 0.42 -0.56 17.63
CA THR A 507 -0.84 0.08 18.04
C THR A 507 -0.63 1.20 19.06
N GLY A 508 0.64 1.44 19.42
CA GLY A 508 1.07 2.39 20.43
C GLY A 508 0.97 3.85 20.03
N ASN A 509 1.58 4.72 20.83
CA ASN A 509 1.65 6.15 20.56
C ASN A 509 3.00 6.53 19.96
N ILE A 510 2.99 7.29 18.87
CA ILE A 510 4.21 7.71 18.16
C ILE A 510 4.81 9.01 18.69
N ASN A 511 4.08 9.73 19.53
CA ASN A 511 4.42 11.12 19.90
C ASN A 511 3.94 11.42 21.32
N SER A 512 4.77 12.01 22.13
CA SER A 512 4.39 12.35 23.51
C SER A 512 3.30 13.41 23.63
N ASN A 513 3.07 14.18 22.57
CA ASN A 513 2.21 15.38 22.60
C ASN A 513 1.01 15.32 21.66
N ALA A 514 0.95 14.32 20.80
CA ALA A 514 -0.08 14.19 19.77
C ALA A 514 -0.28 12.71 19.44
N SER A 515 -1.33 12.40 18.72
CA SER A 515 -1.57 11.04 18.23
C SER A 515 -2.09 10.04 19.25
N LEU A 516 -2.46 10.47 20.46
CA LEU A 516 -3.22 9.62 21.39
C LEU A 516 -4.70 9.68 21.00
N ALA A 517 -5.07 8.85 20.04
CA ALA A 517 -6.41 8.81 19.46
C ALA A 517 -7.11 7.47 19.75
N PRO A 518 -7.47 7.19 21.00
CA PRO A 518 -8.08 5.90 21.37
C PRO A 518 -9.46 5.66 20.72
N THR A 519 -10.02 6.67 20.07
CA THR A 519 -11.26 6.56 19.29
C THR A 519 -11.04 6.08 17.85
N ALA A 520 -9.79 5.89 17.44
CA ALA A 520 -9.44 5.44 16.09
C ALA A 520 -9.99 4.04 15.79
N ASN A 521 -9.99 3.12 16.80
CA ASN A 521 -10.59 1.81 16.64
C ASN A 521 -12.11 1.89 16.35
N ALA A 522 -12.86 2.71 17.05
CA ALA A 522 -14.28 2.89 16.77
C ALA A 522 -14.53 3.49 15.38
N PHE A 523 -13.65 4.36 14.92
CA PHE A 523 -13.76 4.95 13.61
C PHE A 523 -13.49 3.96 12.48
N ILE A 524 -12.44 3.13 12.58
CA ILE A 524 -12.16 2.13 11.55
C ILE A 524 -13.20 1.01 11.52
N LEU A 525 -13.84 0.72 12.65
CA LEU A 525 -14.92 -0.27 12.72
C LEU A 525 -16.19 0.12 11.96
N GLN A 526 -16.34 1.38 11.56
CA GLN A 526 -17.40 1.76 10.62
C GLN A 526 -17.19 1.10 9.27
N ASN A 527 -15.96 1.09 8.75
CA ASN A 527 -15.64 0.41 7.49
C ASN A 527 -15.83 -1.11 7.60
N VAL A 528 -15.42 -1.70 8.73
CA VAL A 528 -15.61 -3.13 9.01
C VAL A 528 -17.11 -3.48 9.05
N TYR A 529 -17.94 -2.62 9.64
CA TYR A 529 -19.39 -2.83 9.67
C TYR A 529 -20.04 -2.59 8.30
N ASP A 530 -19.53 -1.65 7.50
CA ASP A 530 -19.99 -1.40 6.14
C ASP A 530 -19.80 -2.65 5.26
N TYR A 531 -18.69 -3.39 5.43
CA TYR A 531 -18.52 -4.69 4.76
C TYR A 531 -19.76 -5.59 4.96
N TYR A 532 -20.17 -5.79 6.22
CA TYR A 532 -21.38 -6.58 6.49
C TYR A 532 -22.65 -5.92 5.94
N GLN A 533 -22.79 -4.62 6.00
CA GLN A 533 -23.99 -3.93 5.49
C GLN A 533 -24.18 -4.15 3.98
N TYR A 534 -23.09 -4.18 3.22
CA TYR A 534 -23.13 -4.37 1.78
C TYR A 534 -23.17 -5.84 1.37
N THR A 535 -22.43 -6.73 2.02
CA THR A 535 -22.35 -8.15 1.68
C THR A 535 -23.48 -8.97 2.28
N GLN A 536 -24.00 -8.59 3.46
CA GLN A 536 -24.93 -9.37 4.29
C GLN A 536 -24.36 -10.74 4.69
N ASP A 537 -23.04 -10.89 4.68
CA ASP A 537 -22.34 -12.11 5.08
C ASP A 537 -22.37 -12.25 6.61
N LYS A 538 -23.26 -13.15 7.06
CA LYS A 538 -23.47 -13.42 8.48
C LYS A 538 -22.39 -14.32 9.07
N GLU A 539 -21.76 -15.16 8.26
CA GLU A 539 -20.70 -16.04 8.71
C GLU A 539 -19.46 -15.24 9.05
N THR A 540 -19.03 -14.35 8.16
CA THR A 540 -17.96 -13.40 8.40
C THR A 540 -18.29 -12.47 9.58
N LEU A 541 -19.53 -11.94 9.65
CA LEU A 541 -19.94 -11.12 10.79
C LEU A 541 -19.79 -11.86 12.12
N GLU A 542 -20.26 -13.10 12.24
CA GLU A 542 -20.28 -13.86 13.49
C GLU A 542 -18.87 -14.29 13.92
N ASN A 543 -18.05 -14.75 12.98
CA ASN A 543 -16.79 -15.39 13.27
C ASN A 543 -15.59 -14.41 13.31
N GLU A 544 -15.63 -13.34 12.55
CA GLU A 544 -14.51 -12.41 12.37
C GLU A 544 -14.84 -11.00 12.88
N LEU A 545 -15.88 -10.34 12.34
CA LEU A 545 -16.12 -8.92 12.59
C LEU A 545 -16.69 -8.64 13.97
N TYR A 546 -17.63 -9.46 14.45
CA TYR A 546 -18.27 -9.26 15.74
C TYR A 546 -17.31 -9.36 16.94
N PRO A 547 -16.39 -10.34 17.02
CA PRO A 547 -15.39 -10.38 18.08
C PRO A 547 -14.53 -9.10 18.12
N VAL A 548 -14.08 -8.62 16.97
CA VAL A 548 -13.28 -7.38 16.83
C VAL A 548 -14.06 -6.16 17.34
N MET A 549 -15.31 -5.99 16.89
CA MET A 549 -16.20 -4.89 17.30
C MET A 549 -16.52 -4.97 18.78
N LYS A 550 -16.77 -6.17 19.31
CA LYS A 550 -17.05 -6.39 20.72
C LYS A 550 -15.88 -5.97 21.60
N GLY A 551 -14.65 -6.36 21.24
CA GLY A 551 -13.45 -5.98 22.00
C GLY A 551 -13.23 -4.46 22.06
N ALA A 552 -13.50 -3.76 20.99
CA ALA A 552 -13.48 -2.29 20.99
C ALA A 552 -14.59 -1.70 21.88
N CYS A 553 -15.79 -2.25 21.86
CA CYS A 553 -16.86 -1.83 22.78
C CYS A 553 -16.47 -2.09 24.25
N ASP A 554 -15.86 -3.24 24.55
CA ASP A 554 -15.37 -3.58 25.90
C ASP A 554 -14.29 -2.59 26.37
N PHE A 555 -13.45 -2.08 25.45
CA PHE A 555 -12.51 -1.00 25.75
C PHE A 555 -13.25 0.26 26.20
N PHE A 556 -14.18 0.78 25.41
CA PHE A 556 -14.91 2.01 25.76
C PHE A 556 -15.73 1.87 27.04
N LEU A 557 -16.34 0.71 27.30
CA LEU A 557 -17.07 0.45 28.54
C LEU A 557 -16.18 0.52 29.79
N GLN A 558 -14.88 0.27 29.67
CA GLN A 558 -13.93 0.34 30.77
C GLN A 558 -13.29 1.73 30.94
N VAL A 559 -13.17 2.53 29.87
CA VAL A 559 -12.39 3.78 29.90
C VAL A 559 -13.23 5.06 29.84
N LEU A 560 -14.48 4.99 29.39
CA LEU A 560 -15.37 6.15 29.37
C LEU A 560 -15.71 6.62 30.78
N GLN A 561 -15.62 7.93 31.00
CA GLN A 561 -15.90 8.57 32.29
C GLN A 561 -17.13 9.48 32.20
N SER A 562 -17.94 9.47 33.26
CA SER A 562 -19.09 10.38 33.39
C SER A 562 -18.62 11.81 33.62
N GLY A 563 -19.36 12.77 33.09
CA GLY A 563 -19.15 14.19 33.38
C GLY A 563 -19.26 14.48 34.89
N ARG A 564 -18.59 15.55 35.35
CA ARG A 564 -18.44 15.88 36.77
C ARG A 564 -19.32 17.02 37.23
N THR A 565 -20.15 17.59 36.37
CA THR A 565 -21.09 18.67 36.68
C THR A 565 -22.52 18.18 36.56
N GLU A 566 -23.46 18.86 37.24
CA GLU A 566 -24.90 18.58 37.12
C GLU A 566 -25.40 18.68 35.66
N ALA A 567 -24.71 19.47 34.81
CA ALA A 567 -25.09 19.70 33.42
C ALA A 567 -24.64 18.58 32.47
N ASP A 568 -23.72 17.72 32.90
CA ASP A 568 -23.07 16.73 32.04
C ASP A 568 -22.82 15.36 32.70
N GLN A 569 -23.23 15.16 33.94
CA GLN A 569 -23.05 13.89 34.68
C GLN A 569 -23.72 12.68 33.99
N ASP A 570 -24.62 12.90 33.07
CA ASP A 570 -25.31 11.92 32.24
C ASP A 570 -24.57 11.65 30.90
N LYS A 571 -23.51 12.40 30.62
CA LYS A 571 -22.69 12.24 29.43
C LYS A 571 -21.44 11.43 29.74
N LEU A 572 -20.97 10.68 28.73
CA LEU A 572 -19.73 9.92 28.79
C LEU A 572 -18.66 10.61 27.92
N TYR A 573 -17.47 10.68 28.44
CA TYR A 573 -16.31 11.32 27.82
C TYR A 573 -15.14 10.35 27.68
N MET A 574 -14.45 10.45 26.55
CA MET A 574 -13.16 9.83 26.32
C MET A 574 -12.05 10.86 26.52
N VAL A 575 -11.23 10.67 27.53
CA VAL A 575 -10.10 11.55 27.87
C VAL A 575 -8.91 10.69 28.25
N PRO A 576 -7.70 10.95 27.72
CA PRO A 576 -7.40 11.92 26.65
C PRO A 576 -7.79 11.38 25.26
N SER A 577 -8.12 12.28 24.34
CA SER A 577 -8.28 11.96 22.93
C SER A 577 -7.79 13.15 22.09
N TYR A 578 -6.79 12.90 21.26
CA TYR A 578 -6.15 13.91 20.40
C TYR A 578 -5.64 13.26 19.12
N SER A 579 -6.06 13.77 17.97
CA SER A 579 -5.63 13.30 16.65
C SER A 579 -5.04 14.43 15.79
#